data_4d569e679b6ba9e3a47e0557ac23abf5
#
_entry.id   4d569e679b6ba9e3a47e0557ac23abf5
#
_cell.length_a   1.000
_cell.length_b   1.000
_cell.length_c   1.000
_cell.angle_alpha   90.00
_cell.angle_beta   90.00
_cell.angle_gamma   90.00
#
_symmetry.space_group_name_H-M   'P 1'
#
loop_
_entity.id
_entity.type
_entity.pdbx_description
1 polymer ?
#
loop_
_entity_poly.entity_id
_entity_poly.type
_entity_poly.pdbx_seq_one_letter_code
_entity_poly.pdbx_strand_id
1 'polypeptide(L)'
;MNFTFSADQTAFRDAVSRFLMTEAAPEMLREIWETDAGRSPELRSRMAAQGLTSVSVPVAEGGLGLGDVDWVLLTQELGYYAIPDSLSDTAYVAVGLLAGLAEEHPARAQWLPRIVDGSVRIAVGHPVNPWVADAHLADLLLLAHDTGAGLELHAVPHEAVQIAPLASIDASRRLARVQWAPSAATCIADAQLGSQLWGQALERGALNVAGQLVGLAQRMLDMSVD
;
A
#
# COMPACT_ATOMS: atom_id res chain seq x y z
N MET A 1 -27.03 0.61 14.27
CA MET A 1 -25.68 0.78 13.74
C MET A 1 -25.06 2.00 14.38
N ASN A 2 -23.84 1.89 14.88
CA ASN A 2 -23.09 3.03 15.40
C ASN A 2 -22.06 3.43 14.33
N PHE A 3 -22.13 4.66 13.82
CA PHE A 3 -21.22 5.22 12.82
C PHE A 3 -20.18 6.17 13.42
N THR A 4 -20.03 6.19 14.75
CA THR A 4 -19.04 7.03 15.41
C THR A 4 -17.74 6.25 15.62
N PHE A 5 -16.62 6.93 15.42
CA PHE A 5 -15.31 6.38 15.76
C PHE A 5 -15.11 6.33 17.28
N SER A 6 -14.34 5.36 17.75
CA SER A 6 -13.94 5.27 19.16
C SER A 6 -12.96 6.39 19.53
N ALA A 7 -12.78 6.60 20.83
CA ALA A 7 -11.78 7.56 21.32
C ALA A 7 -10.37 7.18 20.88
N ASP A 8 -10.04 5.88 20.88
CA ASP A 8 -8.72 5.38 20.45
C ASP A 8 -8.50 5.59 18.95
N GLN A 9 -9.51 5.33 18.12
CA GLN A 9 -9.44 5.59 16.68
C GLN A 9 -9.25 7.06 16.36
N THR A 10 -9.94 7.94 17.08
CA THR A 10 -9.79 9.39 16.93
C THR A 10 -8.38 9.83 17.38
N ALA A 11 -7.89 9.31 18.51
CA ALA A 11 -6.54 9.61 19.00
C ALA A 11 -5.44 9.12 18.04
N PHE A 12 -5.64 7.94 17.43
CA PHE A 12 -4.73 7.42 16.39
C PHE A 12 -4.68 8.35 15.18
N ARG A 13 -5.84 8.70 14.61
CA ARG A 13 -5.93 9.66 13.49
C ARG A 13 -5.23 10.98 13.83
N ASP A 14 -5.51 11.55 15.00
CA ASP A 14 -4.93 12.83 15.43
C ASP A 14 -3.41 12.75 15.61
N ALA A 15 -2.88 11.59 16.03
CA ALA A 15 -1.44 11.35 16.09
C ALA A 15 -0.82 11.30 14.69
N VAL A 16 -1.45 10.59 13.75
CA VAL A 16 -1.03 10.53 12.34
C VAL A 16 -1.05 11.91 11.70
N SER A 17 -2.12 12.68 11.93
CA SER A 17 -2.27 14.05 11.39
C SER A 17 -1.14 14.96 11.88
N ARG A 18 -0.86 14.98 13.18
CA ARG A 18 0.25 15.76 13.75
C ARG A 18 1.61 15.36 13.17
N PHE A 19 1.85 14.07 13.01
CA PHE A 19 3.07 13.57 12.39
C PHE A 19 3.20 14.07 10.94
N LEU A 20 2.16 13.87 10.12
CA LEU A 20 2.19 14.27 8.71
C LEU A 20 2.25 15.79 8.52
N MET A 21 1.60 16.57 9.39
CA MET A 21 1.70 18.04 9.39
C MET A 21 3.15 18.51 9.56
N THR A 22 3.96 17.79 10.34
CA THR A 22 5.36 18.11 10.55
C THR A 22 6.28 17.61 9.44
N GLU A 23 5.99 16.39 8.92
CA GLU A 23 6.89 15.67 8.02
C GLU A 23 6.55 15.81 6.53
N ALA A 24 5.42 16.43 6.20
CA ALA A 24 4.90 16.53 4.84
C ALA A 24 4.65 17.98 4.43
N ALA A 25 5.64 18.83 4.63
CA ALA A 25 5.57 20.22 4.15
C ALA A 25 5.42 20.26 2.61
N PRO A 26 4.58 21.13 2.05
CA PRO A 26 4.32 21.19 0.61
C PRO A 26 5.59 21.36 -0.25
N GLU A 27 6.57 22.11 0.25
CA GLU A 27 7.85 22.33 -0.42
C GLU A 27 8.63 21.03 -0.53
N MET A 28 8.73 20.27 0.56
CA MET A 28 9.39 18.96 0.60
C MET A 28 8.69 17.96 -0.34
N LEU A 29 7.36 17.95 -0.38
CA LEU A 29 6.62 17.07 -1.29
C LEU A 29 6.92 17.38 -2.76
N ARG A 30 7.03 18.65 -3.13
CA ARG A 30 7.43 19.07 -4.49
C ARG A 30 8.85 18.61 -4.82
N GLU A 31 9.79 18.79 -3.90
CA GLU A 31 11.16 18.29 -4.08
C GLU A 31 11.19 16.77 -4.30
N ILE A 32 10.41 16.00 -3.54
CA ILE A 32 10.28 14.55 -3.74
C ILE A 32 9.76 14.22 -5.14
N TRP A 33 8.74 14.93 -5.64
CA TRP A 33 8.16 14.66 -6.96
C TRP A 33 9.14 14.90 -8.11
N GLU A 34 10.10 15.82 -7.92
CA GLU A 34 11.11 16.18 -8.91
C GLU A 34 12.27 15.19 -8.97
N THR A 35 12.43 14.32 -7.97
CA THR A 35 13.45 13.27 -7.99
C THR A 35 13.10 12.16 -8.99
N ASP A 36 14.11 11.45 -9.50
CA ASP A 36 13.91 10.31 -10.40
C ASP A 36 13.06 9.22 -9.74
N ALA A 37 13.30 8.95 -8.45
CA ALA A 37 12.52 8.01 -7.66
C ALA A 37 11.08 8.49 -7.44
N GLY A 38 10.86 9.80 -7.30
CA GLY A 38 9.59 10.41 -6.92
C GLY A 38 9.12 10.01 -5.52
N ARG A 39 10.02 9.49 -4.68
CA ARG A 39 9.77 8.97 -3.34
C ARG A 39 10.92 9.32 -2.42
N SER A 40 10.64 9.50 -1.12
CA SER A 40 11.64 9.76 -0.09
C SER A 40 11.82 8.53 0.80
N PRO A 41 13.02 7.91 0.81
CA PRO A 41 13.36 6.87 1.77
C PRO A 41 13.28 7.36 3.22
N GLU A 42 13.63 8.63 3.48
CA GLU A 42 13.59 9.24 4.81
C GLU A 42 12.16 9.35 5.32
N LEU A 43 11.22 9.86 4.49
CA LEU A 43 9.81 9.93 4.85
C LEU A 43 9.26 8.53 5.13
N ARG A 44 9.59 7.55 4.28
CA ARG A 44 9.20 6.14 4.48
C ARG A 44 9.72 5.59 5.81
N SER A 45 10.99 5.81 6.12
CA SER A 45 11.61 5.38 7.37
C SER A 45 10.94 6.02 8.59
N ARG A 46 10.59 7.31 8.52
CA ARG A 46 9.87 8.00 9.60
C ARG A 46 8.44 7.47 9.76
N MET A 47 7.73 7.19 8.66
CA MET A 47 6.41 6.53 8.71
C MET A 47 6.51 5.15 9.37
N ALA A 48 7.53 4.36 9.06
CA ALA A 48 7.77 3.06 9.70
C ALA A 48 8.08 3.21 11.20
N ALA A 49 8.91 4.18 11.58
CA ALA A 49 9.21 4.48 12.99
C ALA A 49 7.96 4.90 13.80
N GLN A 50 6.94 5.47 13.14
CA GLN A 50 5.64 5.75 13.73
C GLN A 50 4.69 4.54 13.72
N GLY A 51 5.15 3.39 13.24
CA GLY A 51 4.35 2.17 13.16
C GLY A 51 3.34 2.13 12.01
N LEU A 52 3.35 3.08 11.07
CA LEU A 52 2.35 3.15 10.00
C LEU A 52 2.46 1.98 9.01
N THR A 53 3.61 1.34 8.90
CA THR A 53 3.82 0.13 8.11
C THR A 53 3.23 -1.11 8.77
N SER A 54 3.08 -1.12 10.09
CA SER A 54 2.66 -2.27 10.89
C SER A 54 1.16 -2.31 11.20
N VAL A 55 0.41 -1.27 10.83
CA VAL A 55 -1.00 -1.05 11.22
C VAL A 55 -1.88 -2.28 10.98
N SER A 56 -1.84 -2.86 9.78
CA SER A 56 -2.71 -4.00 9.41
C SER A 56 -2.01 -5.36 9.50
N VAL A 57 -0.71 -5.40 9.79
CA VAL A 57 0.01 -6.67 9.97
C VAL A 57 -0.52 -7.36 11.23
N PRO A 58 -0.82 -8.68 11.19
CA PRO A 58 -1.31 -9.40 12.36
C PRO A 58 -0.34 -9.33 13.53
N VAL A 59 -0.86 -9.37 14.76
CA VAL A 59 -0.07 -9.28 15.99
C VAL A 59 0.95 -10.42 16.10
N ALA A 60 0.59 -11.62 15.60
CA ALA A 60 1.49 -12.78 15.61
C ALA A 60 2.78 -12.53 14.80
N GLU A 61 2.75 -11.67 13.79
CA GLU A 61 3.89 -11.28 12.97
C GLU A 61 4.51 -9.93 13.39
N GLY A 62 4.16 -9.44 14.59
CA GLY A 62 4.75 -8.23 15.17
C GLY A 62 4.05 -6.93 14.76
N GLY A 63 2.91 -6.99 14.09
CA GLY A 63 2.10 -5.84 13.71
C GLY A 63 1.14 -5.37 14.80
N LEU A 64 0.33 -4.36 14.48
CA LEU A 64 -0.70 -3.82 15.37
C LEU A 64 -2.04 -4.55 15.23
N GLY A 65 -2.29 -5.29 14.15
CA GLY A 65 -3.51 -6.04 13.91
C GLY A 65 -4.76 -5.18 13.80
N LEU A 66 -4.63 -3.90 13.46
CA LEU A 66 -5.77 -2.98 13.34
C LEU A 66 -6.57 -3.25 12.06
N GLY A 67 -7.87 -2.94 12.13
CA GLY A 67 -8.81 -3.27 11.07
C GLY A 67 -9.01 -2.17 10.03
N ASP A 68 -9.96 -2.41 9.13
CA ASP A 68 -10.26 -1.54 8.00
C ASP A 68 -10.73 -0.15 8.41
N VAL A 69 -11.43 -0.03 9.57
CA VAL A 69 -11.89 1.27 10.08
C VAL A 69 -10.70 2.15 10.53
N ASP A 70 -9.70 1.54 11.16
CA ASP A 70 -8.49 2.25 11.56
C ASP A 70 -7.67 2.65 10.33
N TRP A 71 -7.62 1.74 9.33
CA TRP A 71 -6.92 1.99 8.08
C TRP A 71 -7.55 3.14 7.29
N VAL A 72 -8.88 3.24 7.23
CA VAL A 72 -9.54 4.34 6.49
C VAL A 72 -9.23 5.70 7.09
N LEU A 73 -9.10 5.79 8.42
CA LEU A 73 -8.70 7.03 9.08
C LEU A 73 -7.25 7.43 8.72
N LEU A 74 -6.34 6.45 8.68
CA LEU A 74 -4.97 6.69 8.20
C LEU A 74 -4.96 7.19 6.76
N THR A 75 -5.72 6.55 5.86
CA THR A 75 -5.72 6.94 4.45
C THR A 75 -6.35 8.30 4.18
N GLN A 76 -7.30 8.75 5.01
CA GLN A 76 -7.81 10.12 4.96
C GLN A 76 -6.68 11.13 5.22
N GLU A 77 -5.83 10.88 6.21
CA GLU A 77 -4.69 11.75 6.49
C GLU A 77 -3.63 11.70 5.37
N LEU A 78 -3.34 10.50 4.82
CA LEU A 78 -2.46 10.37 3.65
C LEU A 78 -2.97 11.18 2.44
N GLY A 79 -4.28 11.18 2.22
CA GLY A 79 -4.92 11.97 1.18
C GLY A 79 -4.91 13.47 1.49
N TYR A 80 -5.21 13.87 2.71
CA TYR A 80 -5.23 15.27 3.15
C TYR A 80 -3.86 15.96 2.95
N TYR A 81 -2.78 15.24 3.26
CA TYR A 81 -1.40 15.73 3.08
C TYR A 81 -0.80 15.38 1.71
N ALA A 82 -1.56 14.74 0.82
CA ALA A 82 -1.12 14.35 -0.54
C ALA A 82 0.21 13.56 -0.55
N ILE A 83 0.35 12.59 0.36
CA ILE A 83 1.59 11.84 0.57
C ILE A 83 1.95 11.04 -0.68
N PRO A 84 3.11 11.29 -1.32
CA PRO A 84 3.55 10.59 -2.53
C PRO A 84 4.27 9.28 -2.16
N ASP A 85 3.58 8.34 -1.55
CA ASP A 85 4.13 7.04 -1.18
C ASP A 85 3.10 5.93 -1.37
N SER A 86 3.57 4.76 -1.79
CA SER A 86 2.77 3.54 -1.91
C SER A 86 2.64 2.78 -0.56
N LEU A 87 2.60 3.51 0.56
CA LEU A 87 2.43 2.92 1.89
C LEU A 87 1.23 1.96 1.91
N SER A 88 0.12 2.38 1.32
CA SER A 88 -1.11 1.59 1.31
C SER A 88 -1.00 0.28 0.54
N ASP A 89 -0.30 0.28 -0.60
CA ASP A 89 -0.09 -0.95 -1.35
C ASP A 89 0.72 -1.96 -0.53
N THR A 90 1.79 -1.50 0.13
CA THR A 90 2.64 -2.37 0.97
C THR A 90 1.97 -2.77 2.28
N ALA A 91 1.48 -1.78 3.06
CA ALA A 91 1.11 -1.98 4.47
C ALA A 91 -0.36 -2.38 4.66
N TYR A 92 -1.16 -2.38 3.59
CA TYR A 92 -2.57 -2.76 3.67
C TYR A 92 -2.97 -3.80 2.62
N VAL A 93 -2.78 -3.51 1.34
CA VAL A 93 -3.22 -4.43 0.28
C VAL A 93 -2.33 -5.67 0.25
N ALA A 94 -1.00 -5.50 0.20
CA ALA A 94 -0.06 -6.62 0.21
C ALA A 94 -0.12 -7.40 1.53
N VAL A 95 -0.30 -6.72 2.68
CA VAL A 95 -0.54 -7.39 3.96
C VAL A 95 -1.76 -8.29 3.86
N GLY A 96 -2.87 -7.84 3.27
CA GLY A 96 -4.07 -8.67 3.09
C GLY A 96 -3.83 -9.91 2.26
N LEU A 97 -3.08 -9.78 1.15
CA LEU A 97 -2.72 -10.90 0.30
C LEU A 97 -1.82 -11.91 1.03
N LEU A 98 -0.80 -11.44 1.74
CA LEU A 98 0.15 -12.31 2.44
C LEU A 98 -0.44 -12.94 3.70
N ALA A 99 -1.17 -12.18 4.51
CA ALA A 99 -1.81 -12.69 5.73
C ALA A 99 -2.97 -13.66 5.45
N GLY A 100 -3.53 -13.63 4.24
CA GLY A 100 -4.53 -14.60 3.80
C GLY A 100 -3.96 -15.97 3.38
N LEU A 101 -2.65 -16.12 3.32
CA LEU A 101 -1.99 -17.41 3.16
C LEU A 101 -2.01 -18.19 4.48
N ALA A 102 -1.74 -19.51 4.44
CA ALA A 102 -1.59 -20.32 5.65
C ALA A 102 -0.49 -19.74 6.58
N GLU A 103 -0.65 -19.90 7.89
CA GLU A 103 0.28 -19.31 8.87
C GLU A 103 1.72 -19.78 8.66
N GLU A 104 1.90 -21.04 8.27
CA GLU A 104 3.21 -21.63 8.03
C GLU A 104 3.77 -21.35 6.62
N HIS A 105 3.04 -20.57 5.79
CA HIS A 105 3.46 -20.32 4.42
C HIS A 105 4.75 -19.49 4.38
N PRO A 106 5.80 -19.92 3.65
CA PRO A 106 7.12 -19.27 3.67
C PRO A 106 7.08 -17.79 3.29
N ALA A 107 6.24 -17.41 2.32
CA ALA A 107 6.11 -16.01 1.88
C ALA A 107 5.57 -15.11 3.01
N ARG A 108 4.64 -15.61 3.84
CA ARG A 108 4.11 -14.89 4.99
C ARG A 108 5.21 -14.63 6.03
N ALA A 109 5.93 -15.67 6.43
CA ALA A 109 7.03 -15.56 7.39
C ALA A 109 8.20 -14.68 6.88
N GLN A 110 8.43 -14.67 5.57
CA GLN A 110 9.50 -13.88 4.96
C GLN A 110 9.15 -12.39 4.87
N TRP A 111 7.93 -12.04 4.49
CA TRP A 111 7.62 -10.68 4.07
C TRP A 111 6.88 -9.84 5.13
N LEU A 112 5.98 -10.43 5.95
CA LEU A 112 5.23 -9.65 6.94
C LEU A 112 6.13 -8.95 7.97
N PRO A 113 7.16 -9.58 8.56
CA PRO A 113 8.08 -8.88 9.48
C PRO A 113 8.84 -7.73 8.81
N ARG A 114 9.21 -7.87 7.54
CA ARG A 114 9.88 -6.82 6.77
C ARG A 114 8.96 -5.65 6.41
N ILE A 115 7.65 -5.88 6.33
CA ILE A 115 6.68 -4.80 6.23
C ILE A 115 6.60 -4.05 7.55
N VAL A 116 6.58 -4.76 8.69
CA VAL A 116 6.52 -4.16 10.03
C VAL A 116 7.67 -3.19 10.26
N ASP A 117 8.90 -3.60 9.96
CA ASP A 117 10.10 -2.77 10.17
C ASP A 117 10.32 -1.73 9.06
N GLY A 118 9.49 -1.73 8.01
CA GLY A 118 9.57 -0.80 6.90
C GLY A 118 10.72 -1.04 5.92
N SER A 119 11.44 -2.17 6.05
CA SER A 119 12.61 -2.51 5.23
C SER A 119 12.27 -3.00 3.83
N VAL A 120 10.97 -3.18 3.51
CA VAL A 120 10.51 -3.65 2.21
C VAL A 120 9.45 -2.72 1.63
N ARG A 121 9.49 -2.57 0.32
CA ARG A 121 8.44 -1.96 -0.49
C ARG A 121 7.83 -3.04 -1.39
N ILE A 122 6.52 -3.27 -1.26
CA ILE A 122 5.81 -4.25 -2.07
C ILE A 122 4.83 -3.50 -2.98
N ALA A 123 4.96 -3.73 -4.28
CA ALA A 123 4.01 -3.24 -5.27
C ALA A 123 2.95 -4.31 -5.56
N VAL A 124 1.73 -3.87 -5.82
CA VAL A 124 0.60 -4.77 -6.11
C VAL A 124 0.09 -4.52 -7.52
N GLY A 125 0.16 -5.53 -8.37
CA GLY A 125 -0.41 -5.52 -9.72
C GLY A 125 -1.78 -6.17 -9.72
N HIS A 126 -2.81 -5.40 -9.38
CA HIS A 126 -4.18 -5.91 -9.33
C HIS A 126 -4.70 -6.23 -10.75
N PRO A 127 -5.40 -7.38 -10.96
CA PRO A 127 -5.81 -7.84 -12.29
C PRO A 127 -6.74 -6.89 -13.06
N VAL A 128 -7.46 -6.00 -12.36
CA VAL A 128 -8.35 -5.02 -13.03
C VAL A 128 -7.62 -3.75 -13.48
N ASN A 129 -6.34 -3.59 -13.12
CA ASN A 129 -5.55 -2.41 -13.47
C ASN A 129 -4.23 -2.81 -14.12
N PRO A 130 -3.98 -2.44 -15.39
CA PRO A 130 -2.75 -2.79 -16.08
C PRO A 130 -1.52 -2.02 -15.61
N TRP A 131 -1.70 -1.04 -14.73
CA TRP A 131 -0.66 -0.17 -14.22
C TRP A 131 -0.31 -0.52 -12.77
N VAL A 132 0.98 -0.67 -12.50
CA VAL A 132 1.50 -0.96 -11.16
C VAL A 132 2.17 0.29 -10.61
N ALA A 133 1.70 0.76 -9.47
CA ALA A 133 2.31 1.90 -8.79
C ALA A 133 3.64 1.48 -8.16
N ASP A 134 4.63 2.39 -8.23
CA ASP A 134 5.95 2.25 -7.60
C ASP A 134 6.71 0.95 -7.92
N ALA A 135 6.37 0.27 -9.02
CA ALA A 135 7.03 -0.96 -9.41
C ALA A 135 8.56 -0.82 -9.51
N HIS A 136 9.06 0.36 -9.91
CA HIS A 136 10.49 0.65 -10.07
C HIS A 136 11.28 0.70 -8.75
N LEU A 137 10.61 0.80 -7.61
CA LEU A 137 11.21 0.82 -6.27
C LEU A 137 10.82 -0.39 -5.43
N ALA A 138 9.98 -1.27 -5.96
CA ALA A 138 9.52 -2.42 -5.21
C ALA A 138 10.62 -3.49 -5.06
N ASP A 139 10.78 -4.04 -3.87
CA ASP A 139 11.62 -5.23 -3.62
C ASP A 139 10.91 -6.50 -4.07
N LEU A 140 9.58 -6.48 -4.01
CA LEU A 140 8.69 -7.58 -4.38
C LEU A 140 7.47 -7.04 -5.11
N LEU A 141 7.01 -7.75 -6.12
CA LEU A 141 5.72 -7.49 -6.75
C LEU A 141 4.77 -8.67 -6.50
N LEU A 142 3.58 -8.36 -5.99
CA LEU A 142 2.48 -9.33 -5.93
C LEU A 142 1.63 -9.16 -7.19
N LEU A 143 1.64 -10.20 -8.03
CA LEU A 143 1.06 -10.16 -9.38
C LEU A 143 0.04 -11.29 -9.55
N ALA A 144 -1.03 -10.99 -10.31
CA ALA A 144 -2.05 -11.97 -10.66
C ALA A 144 -1.73 -12.63 -12.00
N HIS A 145 -1.96 -13.95 -12.08
CA HIS A 145 -1.96 -14.71 -13.32
C HIS A 145 -3.32 -15.35 -13.53
N ASP A 146 -3.98 -15.00 -14.65
CA ASP A 146 -5.26 -15.62 -15.01
C ASP A 146 -4.99 -16.94 -15.73
N THR A 147 -5.43 -18.04 -15.11
CA THR A 147 -5.30 -19.40 -15.67
C THR A 147 -6.51 -19.81 -16.51
N GLY A 148 -7.54 -18.97 -16.63
CA GLY A 148 -8.83 -19.30 -17.18
C GLY A 148 -9.75 -20.09 -16.23
N ALA A 149 -9.20 -20.67 -15.14
CA ALA A 149 -9.94 -21.30 -14.06
C ALA A 149 -10.01 -20.42 -12.81
N GLY A 150 -9.29 -19.32 -12.79
CA GLY A 150 -9.18 -18.37 -11.68
C GLY A 150 -7.85 -17.65 -11.69
N LEU A 151 -7.63 -16.80 -10.68
CA LEU A 151 -6.46 -15.96 -10.55
C LEU A 151 -5.48 -16.57 -9.56
N GLU A 152 -4.30 -16.95 -10.03
CA GLU A 152 -3.18 -17.27 -9.13
C GLU A 152 -2.58 -16.01 -8.52
N LEU A 153 -1.98 -16.15 -7.33
CA LEU A 153 -1.17 -15.11 -6.70
C LEU A 153 0.31 -15.47 -6.80
N HIS A 154 1.08 -14.58 -7.37
CA HIS A 154 2.53 -14.75 -7.52
C HIS A 154 3.29 -13.68 -6.73
N ALA A 155 4.35 -14.11 -6.03
CA ALA A 155 5.36 -13.25 -5.40
C ALA A 155 6.59 -13.19 -6.32
N VAL A 156 6.73 -12.10 -7.06
CA VAL A 156 7.74 -11.96 -8.12
C VAL A 156 8.81 -10.97 -7.65
N PRO A 157 10.07 -11.38 -7.50
CA PRO A 157 11.15 -10.48 -7.12
C PRO A 157 11.40 -9.44 -8.22
N HIS A 158 11.90 -8.26 -7.83
CA HIS A 158 12.12 -7.14 -8.73
C HIS A 158 12.96 -7.49 -9.96
N GLU A 159 14.00 -8.28 -9.76
CA GLU A 159 14.92 -8.71 -10.83
C GLU A 159 14.29 -9.66 -11.87
N ALA A 160 13.13 -10.23 -11.57
CA ALA A 160 12.41 -11.13 -12.47
C ALA A 160 11.34 -10.44 -13.33
N VAL A 161 11.23 -9.11 -13.26
CA VAL A 161 10.26 -8.32 -14.03
C VAL A 161 10.95 -7.33 -14.96
N GLN A 162 10.28 -7.01 -16.07
CA GLN A 162 10.63 -5.86 -16.90
C GLN A 162 9.64 -4.72 -16.61
N ILE A 163 10.16 -3.56 -16.28
CA ILE A 163 9.38 -2.40 -15.86
C ILE A 163 9.51 -1.30 -16.90
N ALA A 164 8.38 -0.90 -17.46
CA ALA A 164 8.28 0.21 -18.39
C ALA A 164 7.52 1.38 -17.72
N PRO A 165 8.21 2.45 -17.27
CA PRO A 165 7.57 3.60 -16.68
C PRO A 165 6.61 4.28 -17.64
N LEU A 166 5.53 4.84 -17.10
CA LEU A 166 4.54 5.60 -17.84
C LEU A 166 4.69 7.09 -17.56
N ALA A 167 4.64 7.89 -18.60
CA ALA A 167 4.54 9.34 -18.46
C ALA A 167 3.17 9.69 -17.84
N SER A 168 3.18 10.54 -16.81
CA SER A 168 1.99 11.07 -16.17
C SER A 168 2.09 12.59 -16.09
N ILE A 169 0.95 13.28 -16.22
CA ILE A 169 0.89 14.71 -15.93
C ILE A 169 0.99 14.99 -14.41
N ASP A 170 0.65 14.01 -13.60
CA ASP A 170 0.80 14.04 -12.15
C ASP A 170 2.16 13.45 -11.77
N ALA A 171 3.11 14.33 -11.42
CA ALA A 171 4.47 13.95 -11.05
C ALA A 171 4.52 13.12 -9.74
N SER A 172 3.48 13.16 -8.91
CA SER A 172 3.38 12.34 -7.71
C SER A 172 3.05 10.87 -8.01
N ARG A 173 2.54 10.57 -9.22
CA ARG A 173 2.14 9.23 -9.64
C ARG A 173 3.24 8.55 -10.45
N ARG A 174 3.83 7.51 -9.89
CA ARG A 174 4.84 6.67 -10.54
C ARG A 174 4.20 5.35 -10.95
N LEU A 175 3.59 5.33 -12.12
CA LEU A 175 2.94 4.16 -12.68
C LEU A 175 3.86 3.48 -13.70
N ALA A 176 3.79 2.17 -13.78
CA ALA A 176 4.55 1.39 -14.74
C ALA A 176 3.72 0.25 -15.32
N ARG A 177 4.05 -0.16 -16.54
CA ARG A 177 3.66 -1.46 -17.07
C ARG A 177 4.71 -2.47 -16.64
N VAL A 178 4.26 -3.60 -16.13
CA VAL A 178 5.11 -4.71 -15.69
C VAL A 178 4.93 -5.90 -16.63
N GLN A 179 6.04 -6.42 -17.15
CA GLN A 179 6.07 -7.66 -17.92
C GLN A 179 6.84 -8.72 -17.12
N TRP A 180 6.27 -9.90 -17.01
CA TRP A 180 6.82 -11.02 -16.26
C TRP A 180 6.26 -12.34 -16.79
N ALA A 181 6.83 -13.46 -16.35
CA ALA A 181 6.34 -14.79 -16.71
C ALA A 181 5.98 -15.58 -15.46
N PRO A 182 4.74 -16.13 -15.37
CA PRO A 182 4.35 -16.97 -14.25
C PRO A 182 5.18 -18.26 -14.21
N SER A 183 5.48 -18.72 -13.00
CA SER A 183 6.20 -19.96 -12.77
C SER A 183 5.77 -20.61 -11.45
N ALA A 184 5.97 -21.91 -11.31
CA ALA A 184 5.71 -22.61 -10.05
C ALA A 184 6.55 -22.07 -8.89
N ALA A 185 7.74 -21.51 -9.16
CA ALA A 185 8.61 -20.97 -8.14
C ALA A 185 8.10 -19.64 -7.55
N THR A 186 7.31 -18.87 -8.31
CA THR A 186 6.74 -17.59 -7.87
C THR A 186 5.31 -17.71 -7.38
N CYS A 187 4.60 -18.82 -7.70
CA CYS A 187 3.22 -19.05 -7.30
C CYS A 187 3.13 -19.30 -5.78
N ILE A 188 2.38 -18.44 -5.05
CA ILE A 188 2.18 -18.53 -3.61
C ILE A 188 0.73 -18.85 -3.22
N ALA A 189 -0.21 -18.74 -4.17
CA ALA A 189 -1.57 -19.24 -4.02
C ALA A 189 -2.10 -19.70 -5.38
N ASP A 190 -2.77 -20.86 -5.38
CA ASP A 190 -3.41 -21.42 -6.56
C ASP A 190 -4.62 -20.57 -7.02
N ALA A 191 -5.22 -20.93 -8.13
CA ALA A 191 -6.32 -20.18 -8.74
C ALA A 191 -7.56 -20.06 -7.82
N GLN A 192 -7.80 -21.02 -6.93
CA GLN A 192 -8.94 -20.99 -6.02
C GLN A 192 -8.71 -20.00 -4.88
N LEU A 193 -7.63 -20.16 -4.13
CA LEU A 193 -7.25 -19.26 -3.04
C LEU A 193 -6.90 -17.86 -3.57
N GLY A 194 -6.13 -17.80 -4.66
CA GLY A 194 -5.72 -16.55 -5.28
C GLY A 194 -6.90 -15.68 -5.72
N SER A 195 -7.96 -16.29 -6.31
CA SER A 195 -9.18 -15.55 -6.67
C SER A 195 -9.87 -14.92 -5.45
N GLN A 196 -9.91 -15.62 -4.31
CA GLN A 196 -10.46 -15.08 -3.07
C GLN A 196 -9.63 -13.91 -2.54
N LEU A 197 -8.30 -14.09 -2.51
CA LEU A 197 -7.36 -13.06 -2.04
C LEU A 197 -7.40 -11.80 -2.92
N TRP A 198 -7.46 -11.97 -4.25
CA TRP A 198 -7.55 -10.84 -5.18
C TRP A 198 -8.89 -10.11 -5.06
N GLY A 199 -10.00 -10.81 -4.77
CA GLY A 199 -11.28 -10.17 -4.45
C GLY A 199 -11.18 -9.26 -3.23
N GLN A 200 -10.58 -9.76 -2.13
CA GLN A 200 -10.33 -8.97 -0.92
C GLN A 200 -9.35 -7.81 -1.17
N ALA A 201 -8.31 -8.03 -1.98
CA ALA A 201 -7.36 -6.98 -2.34
C ALA A 201 -8.03 -5.84 -3.12
N LEU A 202 -9.01 -6.15 -3.98
CA LEU A 202 -9.81 -5.14 -4.68
C LEU A 202 -10.62 -4.29 -3.69
N GLU A 203 -11.29 -4.91 -2.73
CA GLU A 203 -12.07 -4.21 -1.70
C GLU A 203 -11.17 -3.30 -0.84
N ARG A 204 -10.01 -3.81 -0.41
CA ARG A 204 -9.02 -3.01 0.32
C ARG A 204 -8.48 -1.85 -0.50
N GLY A 205 -8.15 -2.09 -1.76
CA GLY A 205 -7.73 -1.03 -2.69
C GLY A 205 -8.80 0.05 -2.87
N ALA A 206 -10.07 -0.34 -3.01
CA ALA A 206 -11.19 0.59 -3.14
C ALA A 206 -11.39 1.42 -1.86
N LEU A 207 -11.34 0.77 -0.67
CA LEU A 207 -11.43 1.45 0.62
C LEU A 207 -10.29 2.48 0.79
N ASN A 208 -9.07 2.08 0.46
CA ASN A 208 -7.90 2.94 0.51
C ASN A 208 -8.06 4.18 -0.37
N VAL A 209 -8.45 4.00 -1.63
CA VAL A 209 -8.65 5.12 -2.57
C VAL A 209 -9.79 6.01 -2.10
N ALA A 210 -10.90 5.45 -1.62
CA ALA A 210 -12.03 6.23 -1.10
C ALA A 210 -11.59 7.10 0.10
N GLY A 211 -10.83 6.54 1.05
CA GLY A 211 -10.29 7.29 2.18
C GLY A 211 -9.38 8.44 1.74
N GLN A 212 -8.45 8.18 0.82
CA GLN A 212 -7.56 9.21 0.27
C GLN A 212 -8.33 10.33 -0.44
N LEU A 213 -9.36 9.99 -1.23
CA LEU A 213 -10.19 10.98 -1.93
C LEU A 213 -10.96 11.86 -0.94
N VAL A 214 -11.48 11.30 0.15
CA VAL A 214 -12.15 12.08 1.22
C VAL A 214 -11.16 13.05 1.87
N GLY A 215 -9.96 12.58 2.21
CA GLY A 215 -8.91 13.43 2.77
C GLY A 215 -8.49 14.56 1.83
N LEU A 216 -8.27 14.25 0.55
CA LEU A 216 -7.95 15.23 -0.47
C LEU A 216 -9.07 16.28 -0.65
N ALA A 217 -10.33 15.82 -0.70
CA ALA A 217 -11.49 16.72 -0.80
C ALA A 217 -11.59 17.65 0.42
N GLN A 218 -11.34 17.15 1.64
CA GLN A 218 -11.30 17.97 2.84
C GLN A 218 -10.18 19.02 2.75
N ARG A 219 -8.98 18.65 2.30
CA ARG A 219 -7.88 19.60 2.12
C ARG A 219 -8.23 20.71 1.14
N MET A 220 -8.84 20.35 0.01
CA MET A 220 -9.27 21.32 -1.01
C MET A 220 -10.32 22.28 -0.44
N LEU A 221 -11.26 21.77 0.36
CA LEU A 221 -12.26 22.60 1.02
C LEU A 221 -11.61 23.58 2.00
N ASP A 222 -10.74 23.09 2.89
CA ASP A 222 -10.05 23.92 3.89
C ASP A 222 -9.26 25.05 3.22
N MET A 223 -8.51 24.73 2.16
CA MET A 223 -7.75 25.72 1.37
C MET A 223 -8.65 26.74 0.62
N SER A 224 -9.93 26.44 0.46
CA SER A 224 -10.87 27.31 -0.27
C SER A 224 -11.60 28.28 0.65
N VAL A 225 -11.60 28.04 1.96
CA VAL A 225 -12.29 28.90 2.96
C VAL A 225 -11.31 29.72 3.80
N ASP A 226 -10.01 29.41 3.75
CA ASP A 226 -8.92 30.21 4.31
C ASP A 226 -8.55 31.39 3.38
#